data_43170cdf4163c4352b3721aba0d2f230
#
_entry.id   43170cdf4163c4352b3721aba0d2f230
#
_cell.length_a   1.000
_cell.length_b   1.000
_cell.length_c   1.000
_cell.angle_alpha   90.00
_cell.angle_beta   90.00
_cell.angle_gamma   90.00
#
_symmetry.space_group_name_H-M   'P 1'
#
loop_
_entity.id
_entity.type
_entity.pdbx_description
1 polymer ?
#
loop_
_entity_poly.entity_id
_entity_poly.type
_entity_poly.pdbx_seq_one_letter_code
_entity_poly.pdbx_strand_id
1 'polypeptide(L)'
;MRTGILILLLVAGPAAHASEPTRLAAGRQSAVVLEGSSNVTDWRCRGTSMDADMLVAAPADHINAVIDRIEDGNIAVWMSEPARGRFPTPRFHLRIPVTSFRCGNRIMEGDMRRALRAGEHPDVEFTLGALRGGVQHDLDTGLYHATIAGELGLAGQRRTIDVAVSAQRISRSSFRIRAVLPLQMSDFGVTPPTALFGTIRARDALTVTFDLMLEIAP
;
A
#
# COMPACT_ATOMS: atom_id res chain seq x y z
N MET A 1 11.20 -74.03 -7.04
CA MET A 1 10.26 -72.96 -6.96
C MET A 1 10.63 -72.06 -5.79
N ARG A 2 11.24 -70.88 -6.05
CA ARG A 2 11.59 -69.91 -5.02
C ARG A 2 10.86 -68.60 -5.38
N THR A 3 9.84 -68.34 -4.59
CA THR A 3 9.01 -67.13 -4.73
C THR A 3 9.74 -65.95 -4.07
N GLY A 4 10.25 -65.02 -4.87
CA GLY A 4 10.86 -63.79 -4.37
C GLY A 4 9.78 -62.74 -4.11
N ILE A 5 9.66 -62.32 -2.86
CA ILE A 5 8.79 -61.19 -2.45
C ILE A 5 9.53 -59.90 -2.74
N LEU A 6 9.03 -59.12 -3.69
CA LEU A 6 9.51 -57.77 -4.01
C LEU A 6 8.92 -56.77 -3.01
N ILE A 7 9.73 -56.33 -2.02
CA ILE A 7 9.33 -55.28 -1.08
C ILE A 7 9.52 -53.96 -1.80
N LEU A 8 8.41 -53.32 -2.19
CA LEU A 8 8.38 -51.96 -2.74
C LEU A 8 8.54 -50.94 -1.59
N LEU A 9 9.78 -50.47 -1.35
CA LEU A 9 10.04 -49.37 -0.45
C LEU A 9 9.51 -48.06 -1.07
N LEU A 10 8.34 -47.60 -0.62
CA LEU A 10 7.83 -46.25 -0.84
C LEU A 10 8.75 -45.29 -0.05
N VAL A 11 9.72 -44.70 -0.74
CA VAL A 11 10.46 -43.55 -0.24
C VAL A 11 9.49 -42.36 -0.27
N ALA A 12 8.86 -42.05 0.85
CA ALA A 12 8.17 -40.80 1.04
C ALA A 12 9.23 -39.69 0.97
N GLY A 13 9.32 -38.99 -0.15
CA GLY A 13 10.14 -37.79 -0.27
C GLY A 13 9.70 -36.75 0.77
N PRO A 14 10.63 -35.91 1.26
CA PRO A 14 10.25 -34.87 2.22
C PRO A 14 9.16 -34.03 1.61
N ALA A 15 8.01 -33.97 2.30
CA ALA A 15 6.95 -33.02 1.97
C ALA A 15 7.56 -31.62 1.91
N ALA A 16 7.53 -30.98 0.76
CA ALA A 16 7.90 -29.59 0.64
C ALA A 16 7.01 -28.81 1.63
N HIS A 17 7.60 -28.38 2.74
CA HIS A 17 6.90 -27.54 3.70
C HIS A 17 6.55 -26.25 2.94
N ALA A 18 5.29 -26.09 2.59
CA ALA A 18 4.78 -24.81 2.10
C ALA A 18 5.09 -23.80 3.19
N SER A 19 6.03 -22.91 2.94
CA SER A 19 6.39 -21.86 3.88
C SER A 19 5.17 -20.97 4.11
N GLU A 20 4.80 -20.78 5.38
CA GLU A 20 3.64 -19.95 5.72
C GLU A 20 3.85 -18.51 5.25
N PRO A 21 2.85 -17.92 4.56
CA PRO A 21 2.92 -16.55 4.12
C PRO A 21 2.86 -15.59 5.32
N THR A 22 3.59 -14.49 5.23
CA THR A 22 3.56 -13.44 6.26
C THR A 22 2.46 -12.43 5.93
N ARG A 23 1.60 -12.19 6.90
CA ARG A 23 0.57 -11.15 6.84
C ARG A 23 1.01 -9.94 7.63
N LEU A 24 0.86 -8.74 7.03
CA LEU A 24 1.07 -7.48 7.71
C LEU A 24 -0.22 -6.66 7.64
N ALA A 25 -0.52 -5.96 8.72
CA ALA A 25 -1.71 -5.12 8.83
C ALA A 25 -1.33 -3.69 9.23
N ALA A 26 -2.25 -2.74 8.99
CA ALA A 26 -2.04 -1.35 9.39
C ALA A 26 -1.98 -1.22 10.92
N GLY A 27 -0.86 -0.70 11.43
CA GLY A 27 -0.70 -0.30 12.81
C GLY A 27 -1.40 1.03 13.12
N ARG A 28 -1.62 1.29 14.42
CA ARG A 28 -2.33 2.49 14.91
C ARG A 28 -1.69 3.83 14.53
N GLN A 29 -0.41 3.84 14.18
CA GLN A 29 0.33 5.05 13.79
C GLN A 29 0.16 5.40 12.31
N SER A 30 -0.60 4.62 11.56
CA SER A 30 -0.88 4.90 10.16
C SER A 30 -1.73 6.15 10.00
N ALA A 31 -1.44 6.93 8.97
CA ALA A 31 -2.15 8.17 8.66
C ALA A 31 -2.26 8.39 7.16
N VAL A 32 -3.36 9.01 6.75
CA VAL A 32 -3.53 9.58 5.43
C VAL A 32 -3.96 11.04 5.56
N VAL A 33 -3.36 11.90 4.76
CA VAL A 33 -3.65 13.34 4.76
C VAL A 33 -3.95 13.77 3.34
N LEU A 34 -5.06 14.48 3.17
CA LEU A 34 -5.45 15.15 1.93
C LEU A 34 -5.19 16.64 2.10
N GLU A 35 -4.48 17.25 1.16
CA GLU A 35 -4.19 18.68 1.13
C GLU A 35 -4.57 19.24 -0.23
N GLY A 36 -5.31 20.32 -0.21
CA GLY A 36 -5.72 21.01 -1.41
C GLY A 36 -5.94 22.49 -1.13
N SER A 37 -6.33 23.22 -2.16
CA SER A 37 -6.58 24.65 -2.05
C SER A 37 -7.94 25.02 -2.65
N SER A 38 -8.39 26.19 -2.30
CA SER A 38 -9.52 26.87 -2.94
C SER A 38 -9.09 28.25 -3.47
N ASN A 39 -10.02 28.99 -4.02
CA ASN A 39 -9.75 30.37 -4.42
C ASN A 39 -9.56 31.33 -3.22
N VAL A 40 -9.77 30.90 -1.98
CA VAL A 40 -9.67 31.75 -0.77
C VAL A 40 -8.70 31.20 0.28
N THR A 41 -8.52 29.88 0.39
CA THR A 41 -7.67 29.29 1.42
C THR A 41 -7.26 27.84 1.07
N ASP A 42 -6.20 27.39 1.67
CA ASP A 42 -5.81 25.97 1.67
C ASP A 42 -6.66 25.21 2.68
N TRP A 43 -6.80 23.92 2.45
CA TRP A 43 -7.53 23.02 3.30
C TRP A 43 -6.78 21.70 3.50
N ARG A 44 -7.03 21.06 4.64
CA ARG A 44 -6.42 19.79 5.01
C ARG A 44 -7.44 18.88 5.68
N CYS A 45 -7.46 17.62 5.25
CA CYS A 45 -8.27 16.59 5.88
C CYS A 45 -7.38 15.40 6.26
N ARG A 46 -7.64 14.82 7.42
CA ARG A 46 -6.92 13.65 7.91
C ARG A 46 -7.88 12.46 8.03
N GLY A 47 -7.51 11.34 7.42
CA GLY A 47 -8.19 10.07 7.67
C GLY A 47 -7.84 9.54 9.07
N THR A 48 -8.86 9.21 9.84
CA THR A 48 -8.73 8.75 11.23
C THR A 48 -8.86 7.23 11.35
N SER A 49 -9.23 6.56 10.28
CA SER A 49 -9.34 5.10 10.19
C SER A 49 -8.92 4.65 8.80
N MET A 50 -8.18 3.58 8.73
CA MET A 50 -7.83 2.86 7.53
C MET A 50 -7.61 1.40 7.85
N ASP A 51 -7.82 0.56 6.86
CA ASP A 51 -7.55 -0.86 6.90
C ASP A 51 -6.55 -1.18 5.77
N ALA A 52 -5.39 -1.70 6.14
CA ALA A 52 -4.39 -2.13 5.17
C ALA A 52 -3.97 -3.55 5.49
N ASP A 53 -4.00 -4.39 4.48
CA ASP A 53 -3.63 -5.80 4.53
C ASP A 53 -2.59 -6.09 3.46
N MET A 54 -1.46 -6.65 3.86
CA MET A 54 -0.40 -7.10 2.97
C MET A 54 -0.09 -8.56 3.23
N LEU A 55 -0.10 -9.36 2.18
CA LEU A 55 0.29 -10.76 2.22
C LEU A 55 1.56 -10.96 1.38
N VAL A 56 2.63 -11.38 2.05
CA VAL A 56 3.91 -11.74 1.42
C VAL A 56 4.03 -13.25 1.42
N ALA A 57 4.20 -13.87 0.26
CA ALA A 57 4.30 -15.33 0.13
C ALA A 57 5.70 -15.84 0.54
N ALA A 58 6.14 -15.45 1.74
CA ALA A 58 7.38 -15.88 2.36
C ALA A 58 7.24 -15.81 3.89
N PRO A 59 7.91 -16.64 4.67
CA PRO A 59 7.92 -16.55 6.13
C PRO A 59 8.68 -15.31 6.60
N ALA A 60 8.30 -14.77 7.76
CA ALA A 60 8.86 -13.53 8.31
C ALA A 60 10.38 -13.58 8.48
N ASP A 61 10.93 -14.71 8.91
CA ASP A 61 12.38 -14.89 9.08
C ASP A 61 13.11 -14.81 7.73
N HIS A 62 12.52 -15.33 6.66
CA HIS A 62 13.09 -15.22 5.33
C HIS A 62 13.08 -13.75 4.82
N ILE A 63 11.98 -13.04 5.05
CA ILE A 63 11.88 -11.61 4.71
C ILE A 63 12.98 -10.83 5.45
N ASN A 64 13.11 -11.04 6.75
CA ASN A 64 14.13 -10.38 7.56
C ASN A 64 15.55 -10.73 7.12
N ALA A 65 15.84 -11.99 6.83
CA ALA A 65 17.16 -12.42 6.36
C ALA A 65 17.55 -11.77 5.03
N VAL A 66 16.58 -11.51 4.16
CA VAL A 66 16.80 -10.80 2.91
C VAL A 66 17.11 -9.33 3.17
N ILE A 67 16.31 -8.67 4.01
CA ILE A 67 16.50 -7.28 4.36
C ILE A 67 17.86 -7.08 5.06
N ASP A 68 18.23 -7.95 5.99
CA ASP A 68 19.53 -7.93 6.67
C ASP A 68 20.69 -7.95 5.65
N ARG A 69 20.63 -8.80 4.62
CA ARG A 69 21.65 -8.86 3.55
C ARG A 69 21.74 -7.60 2.70
N ILE A 70 20.60 -6.93 2.47
CA ILE A 70 20.57 -5.66 1.73
C ILE A 70 21.20 -4.56 2.58
N GLU A 71 20.85 -4.48 3.86
CA GLU A 71 21.37 -3.48 4.80
C GLU A 71 22.87 -3.67 5.06
N ASP A 72 23.37 -4.90 5.04
CA ASP A 72 24.81 -5.23 5.13
C ASP A 72 25.60 -4.88 3.85
N GLY A 73 24.99 -4.22 2.86
CA GLY A 73 25.65 -3.80 1.64
C GLY A 73 25.85 -4.91 0.59
N ASN A 74 25.28 -6.09 0.77
CA ASN A 74 25.37 -7.22 -0.14
C ASN A 74 24.35 -7.11 -1.30
N ILE A 75 24.25 -5.91 -1.89
CA ILE A 75 23.18 -5.49 -2.81
C ILE A 75 23.26 -6.16 -4.18
N ALA A 76 24.43 -6.68 -4.58
CA ALA A 76 24.68 -7.18 -5.93
C ALA A 76 23.76 -8.34 -6.36
N VAL A 77 23.08 -9.00 -5.44
CA VAL A 77 22.26 -10.19 -5.71
C VAL A 77 20.83 -9.85 -6.16
N TRP A 78 20.36 -8.60 -5.93
CA TRP A 78 18.95 -8.26 -6.07
C TRP A 78 18.61 -7.37 -7.26
N MET A 79 19.56 -6.60 -7.76
CA MET A 79 19.31 -5.58 -8.78
C MET A 79 19.62 -6.04 -10.21
N SER A 80 20.29 -7.17 -10.40
CA SER A 80 20.75 -7.62 -11.71
C SER A 80 19.90 -8.69 -12.38
N GLU A 81 18.94 -9.29 -11.68
CA GLU A 81 18.00 -10.19 -12.33
C GLU A 81 16.55 -9.78 -12.02
N PRO A 82 15.69 -9.66 -13.06
CA PRO A 82 14.27 -9.71 -12.81
C PRO A 82 14.03 -11.06 -12.12
N ALA A 83 13.74 -11.03 -10.85
CA ALA A 83 13.54 -12.21 -10.01
C ALA A 83 12.31 -12.98 -10.52
N ARG A 84 12.48 -13.66 -11.65
CA ARG A 84 11.50 -14.61 -12.17
C ARG A 84 11.36 -15.72 -11.13
N GLY A 85 10.36 -15.56 -10.24
CA GLY A 85 9.91 -16.60 -9.33
C GLY A 85 10.51 -16.63 -7.92
N ARG A 86 11.36 -15.66 -7.50
CA ARG A 86 11.94 -15.70 -6.13
C ARG A 86 11.17 -14.88 -5.08
N PHE A 87 10.46 -13.83 -5.50
CA PHE A 87 9.53 -13.11 -4.62
C PHE A 87 8.26 -12.81 -5.42
N PRO A 88 7.17 -13.49 -5.13
CA PRO A 88 5.88 -13.11 -5.66
C PRO A 88 5.57 -11.68 -5.19
N THR A 89 5.06 -10.85 -6.09
CA THR A 89 4.55 -9.52 -5.74
C THR A 89 3.62 -9.67 -4.54
N PRO A 90 3.85 -8.95 -3.43
CA PRO A 90 2.96 -9.02 -2.29
C PRO A 90 1.56 -8.60 -2.70
N ARG A 91 0.55 -9.26 -2.14
CA ARG A 91 -0.82 -8.78 -2.26
C ARG A 91 -0.99 -7.67 -1.25
N PHE A 92 -1.36 -6.49 -1.69
CA PHE A 92 -1.63 -5.37 -0.80
C PHE A 92 -2.95 -4.74 -1.17
N HIS A 93 -3.78 -4.54 -0.17
CA HIS A 93 -5.06 -3.85 -0.27
C HIS A 93 -5.15 -2.81 0.85
N LEU A 94 -5.51 -1.58 0.48
CA LEU A 94 -5.76 -0.48 1.40
C LEU A 94 -7.19 -0.01 1.21
N ARG A 95 -7.92 0.16 2.31
CA ARG A 95 -9.28 0.69 2.34
C ARG A 95 -9.36 1.83 3.37
N ILE A 96 -9.92 2.94 2.96
CA ILE A 96 -10.08 4.12 3.80
C ILE A 96 -11.56 4.55 3.73
N PRO A 97 -12.33 4.41 4.81
CA PRO A 97 -13.70 4.89 4.83
C PRO A 97 -13.75 6.41 4.60
N VAL A 98 -14.53 6.86 3.60
CA VAL A 98 -14.70 8.29 3.30
C VAL A 98 -15.20 9.05 4.54
N THR A 99 -16.01 8.39 5.37
CA THR A 99 -16.52 8.96 6.61
C THR A 99 -15.45 9.12 7.70
N SER A 100 -14.26 8.54 7.54
CA SER A 100 -13.16 8.68 8.49
C SER A 100 -12.42 10.01 8.36
N PHE A 101 -12.55 10.73 7.24
CA PHE A 101 -11.86 11.99 7.03
C PHE A 101 -12.40 13.10 7.93
N ARG A 102 -11.48 13.81 8.58
CA ARG A 102 -11.73 14.99 9.44
C ARG A 102 -10.98 16.18 8.86
N CYS A 103 -11.73 17.25 8.58
CA CYS A 103 -11.21 18.46 7.97
C CYS A 103 -11.27 19.67 8.94
N GLY A 104 -11.62 19.45 10.20
CA GLY A 104 -11.82 20.51 11.18
C GLY A 104 -13.11 21.33 11.00
N ASN A 105 -13.90 21.02 9.96
CA ASN A 105 -15.15 21.71 9.62
C ASN A 105 -16.17 20.71 9.11
N ARG A 106 -17.32 20.61 9.82
CA ARG A 106 -18.39 19.65 9.50
C ARG A 106 -19.04 19.90 8.13
N ILE A 107 -19.11 21.16 7.68
CA ILE A 107 -19.67 21.49 6.37
C ILE A 107 -18.76 20.92 5.29
N MET A 108 -17.47 21.18 5.38
CA MET A 108 -16.47 20.65 4.45
C MET A 108 -16.43 19.12 4.44
N GLU A 109 -16.54 18.48 5.61
CA GLU A 109 -16.63 17.01 5.69
C GLU A 109 -17.89 16.47 5.01
N GLY A 110 -19.01 17.21 5.11
CA GLY A 110 -20.25 16.90 4.41
C GLY A 110 -20.13 17.08 2.89
N ASP A 111 -19.48 18.17 2.44
CA ASP A 111 -19.23 18.43 1.02
C ASP A 111 -18.33 17.37 0.40
N MET A 112 -17.25 16.99 1.11
CA MET A 112 -16.38 15.92 0.68
C MET A 112 -17.10 14.59 0.55
N ARG A 113 -17.93 14.20 1.55
CA ARG A 113 -18.73 12.97 1.46
C ARG A 113 -19.68 12.96 0.27
N ARG A 114 -20.29 14.10 -0.06
CA ARG A 114 -21.14 14.23 -1.25
C ARG A 114 -20.33 14.14 -2.54
N ALA A 115 -19.23 14.89 -2.62
CA ALA A 115 -18.36 14.88 -3.80
C ALA A 115 -17.81 13.48 -4.09
N LEU A 116 -17.44 12.74 -3.06
CA LEU A 116 -16.93 11.36 -3.16
C LEU A 116 -18.05 10.30 -3.25
N ARG A 117 -19.33 10.73 -3.26
CA ARG A 117 -20.50 9.83 -3.36
C ARG A 117 -20.48 8.73 -2.28
N ALA A 118 -20.13 9.11 -1.03
CA ALA A 118 -19.91 8.18 0.06
C ALA A 118 -21.10 7.26 0.40
N GLY A 119 -22.32 7.63 0.00
CA GLY A 119 -23.50 6.79 0.15
C GLY A 119 -23.53 5.57 -0.78
N GLU A 120 -22.88 5.68 -1.95
CA GLU A 120 -22.79 4.61 -2.96
C GLU A 120 -21.40 3.97 -2.94
N HIS A 121 -20.38 4.76 -2.67
CA HIS A 121 -18.96 4.37 -2.65
C HIS A 121 -18.35 4.78 -1.29
N PRO A 122 -18.58 4.00 -0.23
CA PRO A 122 -18.23 4.38 1.13
C PRO A 122 -16.72 4.43 1.38
N ASP A 123 -15.93 3.79 0.55
CA ASP A 123 -14.49 3.62 0.74
C ASP A 123 -13.68 4.16 -0.44
N VAL A 124 -12.49 4.65 -0.13
CA VAL A 124 -11.38 4.79 -1.07
C VAL A 124 -10.55 3.51 -0.98
N GLU A 125 -10.27 2.90 -2.12
CA GLU A 125 -9.57 1.61 -2.17
C GLU A 125 -8.31 1.72 -3.03
N PHE A 126 -7.24 1.03 -2.61
CA PHE A 126 -6.06 0.84 -3.44
C PHE A 126 -5.64 -0.62 -3.41
N THR A 127 -5.42 -1.19 -4.58
CA THR A 127 -4.91 -2.57 -4.72
C THR A 127 -3.61 -2.55 -5.51
N LEU A 128 -2.56 -3.13 -4.93
CA LEU A 128 -1.27 -3.27 -5.59
C LEU A 128 -1.37 -4.25 -6.76
N GLY A 129 -0.92 -3.81 -7.93
CA GLY A 129 -0.84 -4.64 -9.13
C GLY A 129 0.57 -5.14 -9.40
N ALA A 130 1.57 -4.26 -9.40
CA ALA A 130 2.93 -4.61 -9.75
C ALA A 130 3.96 -3.65 -9.14
N LEU A 131 5.19 -4.14 -9.02
CA LEU A 131 6.38 -3.31 -8.83
C LEU A 131 6.90 -2.86 -10.21
N ARG A 132 7.16 -1.55 -10.35
CA ARG A 132 7.74 -0.96 -11.56
C ARG A 132 9.25 -0.82 -11.39
N GLY A 133 10.00 -1.56 -12.18
CA GLY A 133 11.47 -1.56 -12.05
C GLY A 133 11.96 -2.26 -10.79
N GLY A 134 13.09 -1.81 -10.27
CA GLY A 134 13.74 -2.36 -9.07
C GLY A 134 13.44 -1.55 -7.82
N VAL A 135 13.79 -2.14 -6.67
CA VAL A 135 13.88 -1.43 -5.39
C VAL A 135 15.29 -0.88 -5.24
N GLN A 136 15.42 0.39 -4.88
CA GLN A 136 16.69 1.05 -4.59
C GLN A 136 16.81 1.23 -3.07
N HIS A 137 17.96 0.84 -2.53
CA HIS A 137 18.28 1.08 -1.12
C HIS A 137 19.27 2.24 -1.03
N ASP A 138 18.89 3.28 -0.32
CA ASP A 138 19.73 4.41 0.00
C ASP A 138 20.48 4.11 1.31
N LEU A 139 21.79 3.90 1.21
CA LEU A 139 22.66 3.54 2.35
C LEU A 139 22.81 4.68 3.35
N ASP A 140 22.68 5.94 2.92
CA ASP A 140 22.85 7.10 3.80
C ASP A 140 21.61 7.30 4.69
N THR A 141 20.44 7.05 4.15
CA THR A 141 19.16 7.25 4.86
C THR A 141 18.53 5.95 5.38
N GLY A 142 18.99 4.79 4.91
CA GLY A 142 18.40 3.48 5.20
C GLY A 142 17.00 3.31 4.60
N LEU A 143 16.64 4.13 3.60
CA LEU A 143 15.35 4.07 2.93
C LEU A 143 15.40 3.18 1.70
N TYR A 144 14.33 2.45 1.48
CA TYR A 144 14.07 1.71 0.25
C TYR A 144 13.13 2.54 -0.63
N HIS A 145 13.49 2.80 -1.86
CA HIS A 145 12.68 3.53 -2.84
C HIS A 145 12.21 2.59 -3.92
N ALA A 146 10.93 2.69 -4.27
CA ALA A 146 10.33 1.91 -5.33
C ALA A 146 9.20 2.70 -6.01
N THR A 147 8.86 2.32 -7.23
CA THR A 147 7.61 2.73 -7.87
C THR A 147 6.70 1.52 -7.95
N ILE A 148 5.49 1.65 -7.44
CA ILE A 148 4.46 0.61 -7.50
C ILE A 148 3.34 1.05 -8.44
N ALA A 149 2.81 0.12 -9.21
CA ALA A 149 1.57 0.31 -9.97
C ALA A 149 0.42 -0.36 -9.25
N GLY A 150 -0.72 0.30 -9.18
CA GLY A 150 -1.90 -0.26 -8.55
C GLY A 150 -3.18 0.39 -9.05
N GLU A 151 -4.30 -0.19 -8.70
CA GLU A 151 -5.62 0.33 -9.00
C GLU A 151 -6.13 1.16 -7.82
N LEU A 152 -6.41 2.44 -8.07
CA LEU A 152 -7.07 3.34 -7.13
C LEU A 152 -8.54 3.44 -7.48
N GLY A 153 -9.41 3.08 -6.54
CA GLY A 153 -10.86 3.22 -6.58
C GLY A 153 -11.30 4.44 -5.77
N LEU A 154 -12.00 5.37 -6.40
CA LEU A 154 -12.46 6.62 -5.80
C LEU A 154 -13.77 7.05 -6.46
N ALA A 155 -14.81 7.35 -5.69
CA ALA A 155 -16.11 7.83 -6.15
C ALA A 155 -16.75 6.97 -7.25
N GLY A 156 -16.50 5.65 -7.23
CA GLY A 156 -16.99 4.69 -8.23
C GLY A 156 -16.16 4.60 -9.51
N GLN A 157 -15.10 5.37 -9.62
CA GLN A 157 -14.13 5.26 -10.72
C GLN A 157 -12.90 4.48 -10.28
N ARG A 158 -12.33 3.68 -11.18
CA ARG A 158 -11.10 2.93 -10.94
C ARG A 158 -10.07 3.33 -11.98
N ARG A 159 -8.85 3.62 -11.52
CA ARG A 159 -7.73 3.99 -12.40
C ARG A 159 -6.45 3.31 -11.95
N THR A 160 -5.69 2.83 -12.91
CA THR A 160 -4.31 2.40 -12.65
C THR A 160 -3.44 3.64 -12.49
N ILE A 161 -2.70 3.69 -11.39
CA ILE A 161 -1.76 4.78 -11.07
C ILE A 161 -0.41 4.19 -10.71
N ASP A 162 0.65 4.96 -10.98
CA ASP A 162 1.99 4.68 -10.49
C ASP A 162 2.27 5.56 -9.27
N VAL A 163 2.77 4.97 -8.20
CA VAL A 163 3.03 5.64 -6.91
C VAL A 163 4.49 5.42 -6.52
N ALA A 164 5.22 6.52 -6.37
CA ALA A 164 6.54 6.47 -5.77
C ALA A 164 6.41 6.29 -4.26
N VAL A 165 7.03 5.25 -3.73
CA VAL A 165 6.99 4.93 -2.31
C VAL A 165 8.40 4.90 -1.72
N SER A 166 8.51 5.30 -0.45
CA SER A 166 9.68 5.02 0.37
C SER A 166 9.27 4.09 1.52
N ALA A 167 10.12 3.12 1.80
CA ALA A 167 9.91 2.16 2.88
C ALA A 167 11.11 2.14 3.81
N GLN A 168 10.87 1.86 5.08
CA GLN A 168 11.90 1.72 6.10
C GLN A 168 11.52 0.58 7.04
N ARG A 169 12.47 -0.28 7.36
CA ARG A 169 12.30 -1.24 8.44
C ARG A 169 12.47 -0.52 9.79
N ILE A 170 11.43 -0.57 10.61
CA ILE A 170 11.46 0.02 11.97
C ILE A 170 11.89 -1.03 12.98
N SER A 171 11.45 -2.28 12.79
CA SER A 171 11.84 -3.45 13.57
C SER A 171 11.73 -4.71 12.72
N ARG A 172 12.04 -5.88 13.29
CA ARG A 172 11.85 -7.16 12.60
C ARG A 172 10.38 -7.48 12.29
N SER A 173 9.44 -6.79 12.95
CA SER A 173 8.00 -7.01 12.78
C SER A 173 7.25 -5.79 12.28
N SER A 174 7.93 -4.65 12.03
CA SER A 174 7.26 -3.42 11.63
C SER A 174 8.00 -2.64 10.54
N PHE A 175 7.25 -2.11 9.58
CA PHE A 175 7.74 -1.40 8.42
C PHE A 175 6.95 -0.12 8.23
N ARG A 176 7.61 0.98 7.93
CA ARG A 176 6.97 2.25 7.62
C ARG A 176 7.04 2.51 6.12
N ILE A 177 5.90 2.77 5.52
CA ILE A 177 5.79 3.07 4.08
C ILE A 177 5.20 4.47 3.94
N ARG A 178 5.86 5.31 3.16
CA ARG A 178 5.42 6.67 2.86
C ARG A 178 5.26 6.87 1.36
N ALA A 179 4.25 7.64 1.00
CA ALA A 179 4.02 8.08 -0.37
C ALA A 179 3.42 9.48 -0.37
N VAL A 180 3.75 10.26 -1.41
CA VAL A 180 3.11 11.54 -1.72
C VAL A 180 2.57 11.42 -3.14
N LEU A 181 1.26 11.54 -3.28
CA LEU A 181 0.54 11.31 -4.52
C LEU A 181 -0.23 12.56 -4.93
N PRO A 182 0.20 13.29 -5.95
CA PRO A 182 -0.61 14.35 -6.56
C PRO A 182 -1.75 13.72 -7.35
N LEU A 183 -2.96 14.25 -7.19
CA LEU A 183 -4.17 13.79 -7.88
C LEU A 183 -4.97 14.98 -8.40
N GLN A 184 -5.79 14.75 -9.42
CA GLN A 184 -6.86 15.65 -9.84
C GLN A 184 -8.20 14.97 -9.55
N MET A 185 -9.12 15.70 -8.93
CA MET A 185 -10.47 15.21 -8.62
C MET A 185 -11.21 14.79 -9.90
N SER A 186 -11.06 15.59 -10.96
CA SER A 186 -11.67 15.35 -12.27
C SER A 186 -11.23 14.02 -12.92
N ASP A 187 -10.01 13.53 -12.62
CA ASP A 187 -9.55 12.23 -13.10
C ASP A 187 -10.46 11.08 -12.64
N PHE A 188 -11.13 11.26 -11.50
CA PHE A 188 -12.06 10.28 -10.93
C PHE A 188 -13.52 10.70 -11.07
N GLY A 189 -13.81 11.65 -11.98
CA GLY A 189 -15.17 12.16 -12.19
C GLY A 189 -15.73 12.94 -11.00
N VAL A 190 -14.87 13.35 -10.08
CA VAL A 190 -15.26 14.15 -8.92
C VAL A 190 -15.23 15.62 -9.31
N THR A 191 -16.38 16.28 -9.23
CA THR A 191 -16.46 17.73 -9.42
C THR A 191 -15.95 18.43 -8.16
N PRO A 192 -14.96 19.34 -8.28
CA PRO A 192 -14.47 20.09 -7.12
C PRO A 192 -15.60 20.79 -6.38
N PRO A 193 -15.74 20.61 -5.07
CA PRO A 193 -16.84 21.17 -4.31
C PRO A 193 -16.80 22.70 -4.25
N THR A 194 -17.99 23.29 -4.18
CA THR A 194 -18.17 24.72 -4.02
C THR A 194 -18.97 25.02 -2.75
N ALA A 195 -18.70 26.16 -2.11
CA ALA A 195 -19.42 26.62 -0.94
C ALA A 195 -19.88 28.08 -1.14
N LEU A 196 -20.74 28.56 -0.23
CA LEU A 196 -21.31 29.94 -0.25
C LEU A 196 -21.85 30.33 -1.64
N PHE A 197 -22.80 29.55 -2.14
CA PHE A 197 -23.43 29.75 -3.46
C PHE A 197 -22.44 29.84 -4.63
N GLY A 198 -21.33 29.08 -4.57
CA GLY A 198 -20.30 29.00 -5.61
C GLY A 198 -19.22 30.08 -5.52
N THR A 199 -19.24 30.94 -4.49
CA THR A 199 -18.21 31.94 -4.27
C THR A 199 -16.87 31.33 -3.87
N ILE A 200 -16.88 30.27 -3.03
CA ILE A 200 -15.70 29.50 -2.69
C ILE A 200 -15.70 28.26 -3.58
N ARG A 201 -14.56 28.02 -4.25
CA ARG A 201 -14.39 26.89 -5.16
C ARG A 201 -13.09 26.17 -4.84
N ALA A 202 -13.15 24.88 -4.55
CA ALA A 202 -11.97 24.05 -4.45
C ALA A 202 -11.25 23.97 -5.80
N ARG A 203 -9.93 23.93 -5.80
CA ARG A 203 -9.14 23.59 -6.98
C ARG A 203 -9.21 22.11 -7.25
N ASP A 204 -9.05 21.72 -8.51
CA ASP A 204 -9.11 20.32 -8.94
C ASP A 204 -7.93 19.48 -8.38
N ALA A 205 -6.75 20.08 -8.35
CA ALA A 205 -5.53 19.44 -7.86
C ALA A 205 -5.52 19.35 -6.32
N LEU A 206 -5.11 18.17 -5.83
CA LEU A 206 -4.85 17.91 -4.43
C LEU A 206 -3.64 16.97 -4.26
N THR A 207 -3.08 16.93 -3.07
CA THR A 207 -2.01 16.01 -2.70
C THR A 207 -2.50 15.06 -1.62
N VAL A 208 -2.22 13.79 -1.79
CA VAL A 208 -2.47 12.74 -0.80
C VAL A 208 -1.14 12.27 -0.24
N THR A 209 -0.96 12.42 1.07
CA THR A 209 0.21 11.91 1.78
C THR A 209 -0.20 10.69 2.58
N PHE A 210 0.48 9.57 2.34
CA PHE A 210 0.35 8.34 3.10
C PHE A 210 1.56 8.16 4.01
N ASP A 211 1.32 7.76 5.25
CA ASP A 211 2.31 7.33 6.22
C ASP A 211 1.76 6.08 6.90
N LEU A 212 2.13 4.92 6.38
CA LEU A 212 1.61 3.62 6.82
C LEU A 212 2.64 2.92 7.69
N MET A 213 2.24 2.51 8.87
CA MET A 213 2.95 1.55 9.70
C MET A 213 2.33 0.18 9.44
N LEU A 214 3.08 -0.73 8.85
CA LEU A 214 2.66 -2.12 8.66
C LEU A 214 3.33 -2.98 9.72
N GLU A 215 2.54 -3.78 10.41
CA GLU A 215 3.00 -4.68 11.47
C GLU A 215 2.66 -6.12 11.10
N ILE A 216 3.61 -7.05 11.34
CA ILE A 216 3.34 -8.49 11.15
C ILE A 216 2.22 -8.86 12.09
N ALA A 217 1.13 -9.38 11.51
CA ALA A 217 -0.01 -9.86 12.29
C ALA A 217 0.38 -11.12 13.08
N PRO A 218 -0.09 -11.26 14.33
CA PRO A 218 0.17 -12.44 15.16
C PRO A 218 -0.45 -13.70 14.60
#